data_668f4e3203f3815b01041a2812c0c840
#
_entry.id   668f4e3203f3815b01041a2812c0c840
#
_cell.length_a   1.000
_cell.length_b   1.000
_cell.length_c   1.000
_cell.angle_alpha   90.00
_cell.angle_beta   90.00
_cell.angle_gamma   90.00
#
_symmetry.space_group_name_H-M   'P 1'
#
loop_
_entity.id
_entity.type
_entity.pdbx_description
1 polymer ?
#
loop_
_entity_poly.entity_id
_entity_poly.type
_entity_poly.pdbx_seq_one_letter_code
_entity_poly.pdbx_strand_id
1 'polypeptide(L)'
;MKKISTLVAALLLLFSNALSAQECVIKMKTAHAIGEYMGFSIQSNGNEVDIIGAEYQKDDGSFKVTAQEVELRGKITRLDCSSNWLESIDVSGNNLLVELYCDNNRLTDITLGQQPNLKELYVGDNQLASIDLSGVPNLNMLSIYKNPLTSLDLSTNTKITELICRECQLEGTLDLSANPMLQKLGCYNNNLSAIKIAPNSSLGKLEIERNNINGENMTALVNALPKFQVLPDYDDWYGMDPQCIVVLEYDSDLENNSLTASDLAVLKSKGWPVKAVDNVDDFGDIKDVDGTMTSIDKVNGAQAATEPTAVYDITGRAVSASSARGGIYIRKYGNKVSKVLLR
;
A
#
# COMPACT_ATOMS: atom_id res chain seq x y z
N MET A 1 17.97 -59.97 28.68
CA MET A 1 16.99 -58.80 28.57
C MET A 1 17.61 -57.42 28.75
N LYS A 2 18.94 -57.24 28.86
CA LYS A 2 19.57 -55.90 29.02
C LYS A 2 20.17 -55.30 27.73
N LYS A 3 20.14 -56.01 26.60
CA LYS A 3 20.73 -55.52 25.34
C LYS A 3 19.73 -54.85 24.38
N ILE A 4 18.41 -54.96 24.62
CA ILE A 4 17.39 -54.38 23.77
C ILE A 4 17.10 -52.92 24.17
N SER A 5 17.32 -52.56 25.46
CA SER A 5 17.06 -51.21 25.95
C SER A 5 18.07 -50.16 25.46
N THR A 6 19.30 -50.57 25.18
CA THR A 6 20.38 -49.68 24.72
C THR A 6 20.25 -49.36 23.23
N LEU A 7 19.72 -50.29 22.45
CA LEU A 7 19.51 -50.06 21.01
C LEU A 7 18.31 -49.13 20.75
N VAL A 8 17.25 -49.25 21.56
CA VAL A 8 16.07 -48.36 21.47
C VAL A 8 16.40 -46.96 21.95
N ALA A 9 17.22 -46.82 23.00
CA ALA A 9 17.67 -45.49 23.46
C ALA A 9 18.63 -44.83 22.47
N ALA A 10 19.51 -45.60 21.80
CA ALA A 10 20.36 -45.05 20.73
C ALA A 10 19.56 -44.69 19.47
N LEU A 11 18.49 -45.43 19.14
CA LEU A 11 17.62 -45.11 18.03
C LEU A 11 16.77 -43.88 18.34
N LEU A 12 16.26 -43.69 19.57
CA LEU A 12 15.55 -42.49 20.01
C LEU A 12 16.48 -41.29 20.08
N LEU A 13 17.75 -41.44 20.42
CA LEU A 13 18.75 -40.38 20.38
C LEU A 13 19.15 -40.00 18.93
N LEU A 14 19.16 -40.99 18.03
CA LEU A 14 19.35 -40.70 16.59
C LEU A 14 18.11 -40.03 15.96
N PHE A 15 16.90 -40.35 16.40
CA PHE A 15 15.69 -39.67 15.99
C PHE A 15 15.52 -38.30 16.67
N SER A 16 16.04 -38.09 17.89
CA SER A 16 16.01 -36.76 18.53
C SER A 16 17.09 -35.80 17.99
N ASN A 17 18.20 -36.33 17.44
CA ASN A 17 19.20 -35.55 16.72
C ASN A 17 18.86 -35.38 15.23
N ALA A 18 17.88 -36.15 14.72
CA ALA A 18 17.30 -35.99 13.37
C ALA A 18 16.02 -35.15 13.38
N LEU A 19 15.64 -34.52 14.51
CA LEU A 19 14.98 -33.23 14.46
C LEU A 19 16.08 -32.22 14.08
N SER A 20 16.53 -32.32 12.83
CA SER A 20 17.49 -31.42 12.23
C SER A 20 17.02 -30.02 12.51
N ALA A 21 17.92 -29.19 13.00
CA ALA A 21 17.71 -27.76 12.93
C ALA A 21 17.11 -27.48 11.53
N GLN A 22 15.86 -27.06 11.48
CA GLN A 22 15.18 -26.76 10.24
C GLN A 22 16.12 -25.84 9.48
N GLU A 23 16.64 -26.31 8.33
CA GLU A 23 17.54 -25.48 7.55
C GLU A 23 16.76 -24.19 7.24
N CYS A 24 17.23 -23.06 7.76
CA CYS A 24 16.61 -21.77 7.49
C CYS A 24 16.89 -21.43 6.03
N VAL A 25 15.95 -21.71 5.15
CA VAL A 25 16.08 -21.54 3.69
C VAL A 25 15.05 -20.56 3.19
N ILE A 26 15.52 -19.60 2.39
CA ILE A 26 14.68 -18.72 1.56
C ILE A 26 14.95 -19.09 0.11
N LYS A 27 13.89 -19.27 -0.68
CA LYS A 27 13.97 -19.58 -2.11
C LYS A 27 13.39 -18.43 -2.92
N MET A 28 14.09 -18.06 -3.97
CA MET A 28 13.68 -17.00 -4.89
C MET A 28 13.80 -17.50 -6.32
N LYS A 29 12.88 -17.09 -7.17
CA LYS A 29 12.98 -17.28 -8.62
C LYS A 29 13.09 -15.92 -9.28
N THR A 30 14.16 -15.69 -10.03
CA THR A 30 14.40 -14.45 -10.77
C THR A 30 14.20 -14.62 -12.28
N ALA A 31 13.69 -13.58 -12.92
CA ALA A 31 13.62 -13.50 -14.38
C ALA A 31 14.94 -13.03 -15.02
N HIS A 32 15.96 -12.69 -14.23
CA HIS A 32 17.28 -12.38 -14.76
C HIS A 32 17.88 -13.56 -15.53
N ALA A 33 18.51 -13.29 -16.65
CA ALA A 33 19.25 -14.31 -17.37
C ALA A 33 20.54 -14.72 -16.62
N ILE A 34 20.97 -15.96 -16.83
CA ILE A 34 22.27 -16.43 -16.31
C ILE A 34 23.37 -15.50 -16.81
N GLY A 35 24.18 -14.98 -15.90
CA GLY A 35 25.26 -14.03 -16.18
C GLY A 35 24.88 -12.57 -15.97
N GLU A 36 23.59 -12.22 -15.80
CA GLU A 36 23.15 -10.91 -15.35
C GLU A 36 23.36 -10.74 -13.85
N TYR A 37 23.05 -9.56 -13.32
CA TYR A 37 23.34 -9.20 -11.93
C TYR A 37 22.07 -8.87 -11.18
N MET A 38 22.04 -9.26 -9.92
CA MET A 38 21.02 -8.91 -8.95
C MET A 38 21.65 -8.34 -7.68
N GLY A 39 20.88 -7.59 -6.89
CA GLY A 39 21.34 -7.00 -5.65
C GLY A 39 20.46 -7.38 -4.50
N PHE A 40 21.03 -7.85 -3.39
CA PHE A 40 20.27 -8.03 -2.16
C PHE A 40 21.12 -7.75 -0.93
N SER A 41 20.49 -7.31 0.14
CA SER A 41 21.12 -7.04 1.42
C SER A 41 20.55 -8.00 2.47
N ILE A 42 21.44 -8.62 3.24
CA ILE A 42 21.09 -9.65 4.21
C ILE A 42 21.64 -9.27 5.58
N GLN A 43 20.81 -9.40 6.61
CA GLN A 43 21.27 -9.47 7.99
C GLN A 43 20.94 -10.85 8.56
N SER A 44 21.85 -11.44 9.32
CA SER A 44 21.68 -12.76 9.92
C SER A 44 22.09 -12.81 11.40
N ASN A 45 21.42 -13.67 12.16
CA ASN A 45 21.79 -14.00 13.52
C ASN A 45 22.78 -15.17 13.51
N GLY A 46 24.08 -14.89 13.42
CA GLY A 46 25.14 -15.89 13.36
C GLY A 46 25.99 -15.73 12.12
N ASN A 47 26.62 -16.80 11.70
CA ASN A 47 27.68 -16.78 10.70
C ASN A 47 27.15 -16.67 9.26
N GLU A 48 27.95 -17.13 8.34
CA GLU A 48 27.77 -17.04 6.90
C GLU A 48 26.38 -17.49 6.43
N VAL A 49 25.85 -16.81 5.43
CA VAL A 49 24.70 -17.22 4.65
C VAL A 49 25.23 -17.86 3.37
N ASP A 50 24.89 -19.13 3.16
CA ASP A 50 25.21 -19.80 1.92
C ASP A 50 24.26 -19.33 0.83
N ILE A 51 24.80 -18.93 -0.31
CA ILE A 51 24.04 -18.45 -1.46
C ILE A 51 24.26 -19.43 -2.61
N ILE A 52 23.16 -20.00 -3.10
CA ILE A 52 23.16 -20.94 -4.22
C ILE A 52 22.41 -20.29 -5.36
N GLY A 53 22.91 -20.41 -6.58
CA GLY A 53 22.31 -19.80 -7.77
C GLY A 53 22.76 -18.39 -8.07
N ALA A 54 23.63 -17.80 -7.23
CA ALA A 54 24.26 -16.51 -7.48
C ALA A 54 25.66 -16.43 -6.87
N GLU A 55 26.57 -15.70 -7.52
CA GLU A 55 27.95 -15.51 -7.09
C GLU A 55 28.23 -14.05 -6.73
N TYR A 56 28.71 -13.82 -5.50
CA TYR A 56 29.04 -12.49 -5.01
C TYR A 56 30.21 -11.87 -5.79
N GLN A 57 30.04 -10.63 -6.23
CA GLN A 57 31.05 -9.83 -6.92
C GLN A 57 31.66 -8.81 -5.96
N LYS A 58 32.95 -8.93 -5.69
CA LYS A 58 33.65 -8.06 -4.72
C LYS A 58 33.81 -6.62 -5.18
N ASP A 59 33.75 -6.40 -6.50
CA ASP A 59 34.07 -5.10 -7.10
C ASP A 59 32.93 -4.09 -6.91
N ASP A 60 31.67 -4.53 -6.89
CA ASP A 60 30.50 -3.67 -6.82
C ASP A 60 29.43 -4.12 -5.80
N GLY A 61 29.66 -5.26 -5.13
CA GLY A 61 28.74 -5.82 -4.13
C GLY A 61 27.50 -6.50 -4.70
N SER A 62 27.43 -6.66 -6.03
CA SER A 62 26.32 -7.36 -6.70
C SER A 62 26.48 -8.87 -6.65
N PHE A 63 25.47 -9.58 -7.14
CA PHE A 63 25.46 -11.03 -7.27
C PHE A 63 25.22 -11.44 -8.72
N LYS A 64 26.19 -12.10 -9.33
CA LYS A 64 26.04 -12.63 -10.69
C LYS A 64 25.17 -13.88 -10.67
N VAL A 65 24.09 -13.86 -11.41
CA VAL A 65 23.13 -14.97 -11.51
C VAL A 65 23.78 -16.16 -12.19
N THR A 66 23.82 -17.32 -11.53
CA THR A 66 24.32 -18.60 -12.04
C THR A 66 23.20 -19.63 -12.26
N ALA A 67 22.04 -19.41 -11.61
CA ALA A 67 20.79 -20.12 -11.83
C ALA A 67 19.60 -19.19 -11.60
N GLN A 68 18.47 -19.42 -12.25
CA GLN A 68 17.26 -18.63 -12.01
C GLN A 68 16.59 -18.93 -10.65
N GLU A 69 16.83 -20.11 -10.10
CA GLU A 69 16.48 -20.47 -8.74
C GLU A 69 17.64 -20.10 -7.82
N VAL A 70 17.38 -19.20 -6.88
CA VAL A 70 18.36 -18.72 -5.90
C VAL A 70 17.91 -19.14 -4.51
N GLU A 71 18.79 -19.79 -3.75
CA GLU A 71 18.54 -20.19 -2.36
C GLU A 71 19.49 -19.45 -1.42
N LEU A 72 18.94 -18.92 -0.34
CA LEU A 72 19.70 -18.35 0.78
C LEU A 72 19.53 -19.27 1.99
N ARG A 73 20.63 -19.83 2.48
CA ARG A 73 20.65 -20.77 3.62
C ARG A 73 21.35 -20.13 4.81
N GLY A 74 20.61 -19.84 5.86
CA GLY A 74 21.14 -19.22 7.05
C GLY A 74 20.07 -18.60 7.94
N LYS A 75 20.43 -18.17 9.13
CA LYS A 75 19.53 -17.54 10.12
C LYS A 75 19.26 -16.08 9.77
N ILE A 76 18.57 -15.86 8.68
CA ILE A 76 18.32 -14.51 8.11
C ILE A 76 17.23 -13.83 8.93
N THR A 77 17.51 -12.61 9.37
CA THR A 77 16.57 -11.76 10.15
C THR A 77 16.06 -10.58 9.35
N ARG A 78 16.82 -10.12 8.36
CA ARG A 78 16.42 -9.11 7.38
C ARG A 78 16.87 -9.52 5.99
N LEU A 79 15.97 -9.38 5.04
CA LEU A 79 16.26 -9.55 3.62
C LEU A 79 15.68 -8.36 2.86
N ASP A 80 16.54 -7.70 2.10
CA ASP A 80 16.13 -6.75 1.07
C ASP A 80 16.53 -7.32 -0.29
N CYS A 81 15.55 -7.70 -1.07
CA CYS A 81 15.67 -8.22 -2.42
C CYS A 81 14.83 -7.42 -3.42
N SER A 82 14.61 -6.14 -3.12
CA SER A 82 13.86 -5.23 -3.98
C SER A 82 14.55 -5.05 -5.34
N SER A 83 13.78 -4.78 -6.39
CA SER A 83 14.28 -4.48 -7.75
C SER A 83 15.16 -5.58 -8.40
N ASN A 84 14.79 -6.85 -8.21
CA ASN A 84 15.54 -8.01 -8.71
C ASN A 84 14.80 -8.87 -9.72
N TRP A 85 13.70 -8.34 -10.29
CA TRP A 85 12.87 -9.07 -11.23
C TRP A 85 12.43 -10.46 -10.73
N LEU A 86 12.21 -10.58 -9.41
CA LEU A 86 11.75 -11.82 -8.81
C LEU A 86 10.33 -12.15 -9.28
N GLU A 87 10.12 -13.39 -9.70
CA GLU A 87 8.80 -13.93 -10.08
C GLU A 87 8.09 -14.57 -8.89
N SER A 88 8.86 -15.15 -7.96
CA SER A 88 8.35 -15.72 -6.71
C SER A 88 9.39 -15.68 -5.61
N ILE A 89 8.92 -15.68 -4.36
CA ILE A 89 9.74 -15.84 -3.17
C ILE A 89 9.02 -16.74 -2.15
N ASP A 90 9.74 -17.69 -1.59
CA ASP A 90 9.28 -18.55 -0.49
C ASP A 90 10.22 -18.38 0.71
N VAL A 91 9.68 -17.75 1.76
CA VAL A 91 10.40 -17.54 3.02
C VAL A 91 9.93 -18.49 4.13
N SER A 92 9.02 -19.41 3.84
CA SER A 92 8.41 -20.31 4.82
C SER A 92 9.43 -21.22 5.55
N GLY A 93 10.57 -21.45 4.91
CA GLY A 93 11.69 -22.19 5.51
C GLY A 93 12.52 -21.38 6.52
N ASN A 94 12.33 -20.06 6.63
CA ASN A 94 13.07 -19.21 7.57
C ASN A 94 12.11 -18.40 8.44
N ASN A 95 11.82 -18.86 9.64
CA ASN A 95 10.90 -18.22 10.59
C ASN A 95 11.56 -17.16 11.50
N LEU A 96 12.73 -16.68 11.14
CA LEU A 96 13.50 -15.70 11.92
C LEU A 96 13.40 -14.28 11.36
N LEU A 97 12.77 -14.09 10.20
CA LEU A 97 12.64 -12.77 9.59
C LEU A 97 11.93 -11.79 10.53
N VAL A 98 12.49 -10.60 10.62
CA VAL A 98 11.92 -9.41 11.27
C VAL A 98 11.51 -8.40 10.22
N GLU A 99 12.27 -8.28 9.14
CA GLU A 99 12.05 -7.36 8.04
C GLU A 99 12.23 -8.06 6.69
N LEU A 100 11.28 -7.84 5.78
CA LEU A 100 11.32 -8.36 4.41
C LEU A 100 10.96 -7.26 3.42
N TYR A 101 11.89 -6.92 2.52
CA TYR A 101 11.73 -5.94 1.46
C TYR A 101 11.82 -6.64 0.11
N CYS A 102 10.74 -6.62 -0.65
CA CYS A 102 10.61 -7.24 -1.97
C CYS A 102 9.92 -6.31 -2.98
N ASP A 103 9.95 -4.99 -2.72
CA ASP A 103 9.32 -4.02 -3.61
C ASP A 103 9.90 -4.05 -5.01
N ASN A 104 9.11 -3.59 -5.99
CA ASN A 104 9.56 -3.37 -7.35
C ASN A 104 10.15 -4.66 -7.98
N ASN A 105 9.35 -5.72 -7.94
CA ASN A 105 9.64 -7.01 -8.55
C ASN A 105 8.53 -7.43 -9.52
N ARG A 106 8.47 -8.69 -9.87
CA ARG A 106 7.44 -9.30 -10.72
C ARG A 106 6.71 -10.42 -10.00
N LEU A 107 6.62 -10.32 -8.65
CA LEU A 107 6.05 -11.37 -7.82
C LEU A 107 4.58 -11.58 -8.17
N THR A 108 4.26 -12.77 -8.64
CA THR A 108 2.88 -13.24 -8.79
C THR A 108 2.43 -14.05 -7.57
N ASP A 109 3.39 -14.51 -6.76
CA ASP A 109 3.16 -15.26 -5.54
C ASP A 109 4.26 -14.96 -4.50
N ILE A 110 3.87 -14.97 -3.21
CA ILE A 110 4.75 -14.91 -2.06
C ILE A 110 4.30 -15.92 -1.01
N THR A 111 5.18 -16.84 -0.63
CA THR A 111 4.92 -17.82 0.42
C THR A 111 5.59 -17.38 1.72
N LEU A 112 4.80 -16.81 2.63
CA LEU A 112 5.30 -16.33 3.93
C LEU A 112 5.45 -17.48 4.94
N GLY A 113 4.50 -18.43 4.98
CA GLY A 113 4.45 -19.46 6.02
C GLY A 113 4.23 -18.84 7.41
N GLN A 114 4.85 -19.44 8.43
CA GLN A 114 4.76 -18.94 9.81
C GLN A 114 5.95 -18.05 10.13
N GLN A 115 5.72 -16.74 10.20
CA GLN A 115 6.70 -15.70 10.50
C GLN A 115 6.36 -14.96 11.81
N PRO A 116 6.53 -15.57 12.96
CA PRO A 116 6.12 -14.98 14.24
C PRO A 116 6.93 -13.74 14.63
N ASN A 117 8.07 -13.51 13.99
CA ASN A 117 8.94 -12.36 14.28
C ASN A 117 8.82 -11.23 13.26
N LEU A 118 8.13 -11.44 12.13
CA LEU A 118 8.04 -10.46 11.05
C LEU A 118 7.22 -9.26 11.52
N LYS A 119 7.85 -8.08 11.43
CA LYS A 119 7.28 -6.79 11.81
C LYS A 119 7.04 -5.90 10.62
N GLU A 120 7.91 -5.97 9.62
CA GLU A 120 7.86 -5.11 8.45
C GLU A 120 7.87 -5.94 7.17
N LEU A 121 6.87 -5.71 6.32
CA LEU A 121 6.71 -6.36 5.04
C LEU A 121 6.47 -5.31 3.96
N TYR A 122 7.40 -5.20 3.03
CA TYR A 122 7.32 -4.32 1.87
C TYR A 122 7.32 -5.18 0.60
N VAL A 123 6.20 -5.18 -0.09
CA VAL A 123 5.97 -5.97 -1.33
C VAL A 123 5.24 -5.12 -2.38
N GLY A 124 5.39 -3.81 -2.30
CA GLY A 124 4.80 -2.88 -3.25
C GLY A 124 5.35 -3.04 -4.66
N ASP A 125 4.62 -2.54 -5.66
CA ASP A 125 5.00 -2.58 -7.07
C ASP A 125 5.37 -3.99 -7.55
N ASN A 126 4.38 -4.90 -7.47
CA ASN A 126 4.44 -6.29 -7.85
C ASN A 126 3.16 -6.71 -8.62
N GLN A 127 2.94 -8.01 -8.80
CA GLN A 127 1.81 -8.58 -9.53
C GLN A 127 0.97 -9.54 -8.66
N LEU A 128 0.94 -9.29 -7.34
CA LEU A 128 0.21 -10.12 -6.38
C LEU A 128 -1.30 -9.90 -6.55
N ALA A 129 -2.04 -10.94 -6.89
CA ALA A 129 -3.51 -10.91 -6.93
C ALA A 129 -4.13 -11.21 -5.55
N SER A 130 -3.37 -11.82 -4.65
CA SER A 130 -3.74 -12.11 -3.26
C SER A 130 -2.50 -12.26 -2.40
N ILE A 131 -2.65 -12.17 -1.08
CA ILE A 131 -1.60 -12.43 -0.10
C ILE A 131 -2.20 -13.07 1.14
N ASP A 132 -1.56 -14.13 1.66
CA ASP A 132 -1.92 -14.74 2.95
C ASP A 132 -1.06 -14.18 4.07
N LEU A 133 -1.69 -13.39 4.95
CA LEU A 133 -1.05 -12.76 6.11
C LEU A 133 -1.36 -13.46 7.43
N SER A 134 -2.04 -14.61 7.41
CA SER A 134 -2.46 -15.34 8.61
C SER A 134 -1.27 -15.85 9.44
N GLY A 135 -0.13 -16.11 8.79
CA GLY A 135 1.12 -16.57 9.41
C GLY A 135 1.99 -15.45 10.01
N VAL A 136 1.60 -14.16 9.92
CA VAL A 136 2.42 -13.00 10.33
C VAL A 136 1.73 -12.13 11.40
N PRO A 137 1.38 -12.68 12.57
CA PRO A 137 0.51 -12.02 13.56
C PRO A 137 1.14 -10.80 14.24
N ASN A 138 2.44 -10.60 14.12
CA ASN A 138 3.17 -9.52 14.75
C ASN A 138 3.56 -8.38 13.79
N LEU A 139 2.94 -8.36 12.60
CA LEU A 139 3.19 -7.34 11.60
C LEU A 139 2.76 -5.96 12.10
N ASN A 140 3.67 -4.98 12.01
CA ASN A 140 3.46 -3.59 12.40
C ASN A 140 3.30 -2.70 11.17
N MET A 141 4.09 -2.95 10.12
CA MET A 141 4.13 -2.21 8.88
C MET A 141 3.85 -3.14 7.70
N LEU A 142 2.87 -2.79 6.89
CA LEU A 142 2.60 -3.44 5.60
C LEU A 142 2.55 -2.40 4.48
N SER A 143 3.44 -2.56 3.52
CA SER A 143 3.42 -1.81 2.26
C SER A 143 3.19 -2.79 1.11
N ILE A 144 2.04 -2.68 0.44
CA ILE A 144 1.60 -3.60 -0.62
C ILE A 144 1.05 -2.84 -1.84
N TYR A 145 1.42 -1.55 -1.97
CA TYR A 145 0.94 -0.66 -3.03
C TYR A 145 1.24 -1.22 -4.44
N LYS A 146 0.48 -0.76 -5.44
CA LYS A 146 0.65 -1.17 -6.86
C LYS A 146 0.70 -2.68 -7.05
N ASN A 147 -0.28 -3.38 -6.50
CA ASN A 147 -0.53 -4.80 -6.76
C ASN A 147 -1.99 -4.98 -7.21
N PRO A 148 -2.31 -5.95 -8.08
CA PRO A 148 -3.69 -6.18 -8.55
C PRO A 148 -4.55 -6.93 -7.52
N LEU A 149 -4.49 -6.50 -6.24
CA LEU A 149 -5.27 -7.07 -5.14
C LEU A 149 -6.71 -6.55 -5.18
N THR A 150 -7.69 -7.43 -5.16
CA THR A 150 -9.12 -7.05 -5.06
C THR A 150 -9.65 -7.03 -3.63
N SER A 151 -8.95 -7.68 -2.71
CA SER A 151 -9.30 -7.72 -1.29
C SER A 151 -8.06 -7.86 -0.41
N LEU A 152 -8.19 -7.48 0.87
CA LEU A 152 -7.12 -7.60 1.86
C LEU A 152 -7.72 -7.96 3.21
N ASP A 153 -7.32 -9.09 3.79
CA ASP A 153 -7.73 -9.54 5.12
C ASP A 153 -6.62 -9.28 6.15
N LEU A 154 -6.90 -8.43 7.13
CA LEU A 154 -6.01 -8.06 8.22
C LEU A 154 -6.56 -8.47 9.60
N SER A 155 -7.54 -9.37 9.63
CA SER A 155 -8.23 -9.78 10.87
C SER A 155 -7.30 -10.41 11.91
N THR A 156 -6.20 -11.03 11.47
CA THR A 156 -5.18 -11.65 12.34
C THR A 156 -4.02 -10.72 12.68
N ASN A 157 -3.85 -9.60 11.97
CA ASN A 157 -2.71 -8.69 12.07
C ASN A 157 -3.02 -7.50 12.99
N THR A 158 -3.44 -7.79 14.22
CA THR A 158 -3.99 -6.81 15.17
C THR A 158 -2.98 -5.78 15.68
N LYS A 159 -1.68 -5.95 15.38
CA LYS A 159 -0.60 -5.05 15.79
C LYS A 159 -0.18 -4.04 14.72
N ILE A 160 -0.86 -4.07 13.58
CA ILE A 160 -0.50 -3.19 12.47
C ILE A 160 -0.69 -1.72 12.88
N THR A 161 0.33 -0.91 12.65
CA THR A 161 0.36 0.52 12.93
C THR A 161 0.36 1.35 11.67
N GLU A 162 0.87 0.80 10.57
CA GLU A 162 0.92 1.48 9.29
C GLU A 162 0.56 0.53 8.15
N LEU A 163 -0.37 0.97 7.30
CA LEU A 163 -0.83 0.23 6.12
C LEU A 163 -0.77 1.13 4.89
N ILE A 164 0.00 0.70 3.88
CA ILE A 164 0.07 1.32 2.57
C ILE A 164 -0.42 0.31 1.53
N CYS A 165 -1.65 0.49 1.06
CA CYS A 165 -2.31 -0.36 0.06
C CYS A 165 -2.91 0.48 -1.08
N ARG A 166 -2.28 1.61 -1.40
CA ARG A 166 -2.67 2.50 -2.50
C ARG A 166 -2.44 1.86 -3.86
N GLU A 167 -3.14 2.35 -4.87
CA GLU A 167 -2.97 1.93 -6.27
C GLU A 167 -3.08 0.40 -6.47
N CYS A 168 -3.91 -0.25 -5.64
CA CYS A 168 -4.32 -1.63 -5.82
C CYS A 168 -5.63 -1.65 -6.63
N GLN A 169 -6.37 -2.73 -6.56
CA GLN A 169 -7.70 -2.85 -7.16
C GLN A 169 -8.73 -3.24 -6.08
N LEU A 170 -8.44 -2.82 -4.82
CA LEU A 170 -9.30 -3.16 -3.67
C LEU A 170 -10.71 -2.64 -3.89
N GLU A 171 -11.70 -3.50 -3.71
CA GLU A 171 -13.10 -3.19 -3.91
C GLU A 171 -13.95 -3.50 -2.67
N GLY A 172 -15.18 -2.95 -2.64
CA GLY A 172 -16.11 -3.19 -1.53
C GLY A 172 -15.65 -2.53 -0.24
N THR A 173 -15.57 -3.28 0.84
CA THR A 173 -15.24 -2.78 2.19
C THR A 173 -13.85 -3.20 2.62
N LEU A 174 -13.00 -2.24 2.96
CA LEU A 174 -11.77 -2.50 3.72
C LEU A 174 -12.11 -2.54 5.22
N ASP A 175 -12.07 -3.72 5.80
CA ASP A 175 -12.44 -3.93 7.21
C ASP A 175 -11.20 -3.90 8.11
N LEU A 176 -11.03 -2.80 8.86
CA LEU A 176 -9.95 -2.58 9.81
C LEU A 176 -10.46 -2.59 11.26
N SER A 177 -11.62 -3.21 11.51
CA SER A 177 -12.21 -3.27 12.85
C SER A 177 -11.38 -4.09 13.84
N ALA A 178 -10.50 -4.98 13.36
CA ALA A 178 -9.56 -5.76 14.17
C ALA A 178 -8.21 -5.04 14.42
N ASN A 179 -7.99 -3.82 13.88
CA ASN A 179 -6.69 -3.15 13.88
C ASN A 179 -6.71 -1.83 14.70
N PRO A 180 -6.91 -1.87 16.03
CA PRO A 180 -7.06 -0.65 16.85
C PRO A 180 -5.76 0.16 16.97
N MET A 181 -4.60 -0.46 16.70
CA MET A 181 -3.30 0.20 16.78
C MET A 181 -2.94 0.96 15.50
N LEU A 182 -3.76 0.90 14.45
CA LEU A 182 -3.48 1.55 13.18
C LEU A 182 -3.42 3.08 13.36
N GLN A 183 -2.30 3.67 12.97
CA GLN A 183 -1.98 5.09 13.07
C GLN A 183 -1.99 5.78 11.70
N LYS A 184 -1.56 5.06 10.66
CA LYS A 184 -1.47 5.59 9.31
C LYS A 184 -2.10 4.62 8.32
N LEU A 185 -2.98 5.15 7.45
CA LEU A 185 -3.61 4.43 6.36
C LEU A 185 -3.48 5.22 5.07
N GLY A 186 -2.77 4.66 4.09
CA GLY A 186 -2.74 5.13 2.71
C GLY A 186 -3.39 4.10 1.80
N CYS A 187 -4.64 4.34 1.38
CA CYS A 187 -5.39 3.43 0.51
C CYS A 187 -6.03 4.15 -0.70
N TYR A 188 -5.45 5.27 -1.08
CA TYR A 188 -5.93 6.03 -2.23
C TYR A 188 -5.80 5.25 -3.55
N ASN A 189 -6.51 5.69 -4.58
CA ASN A 189 -6.53 5.08 -5.90
C ASN A 189 -6.87 3.58 -5.86
N ASN A 190 -8.06 3.28 -5.32
CA ASN A 190 -8.67 1.97 -5.27
C ASN A 190 -10.15 2.06 -5.68
N ASN A 191 -10.91 1.00 -5.50
CA ASN A 191 -12.36 0.96 -5.77
C ASN A 191 -13.18 0.69 -4.51
N LEU A 192 -12.70 1.17 -3.35
CA LEU A 192 -13.35 0.95 -2.07
C LEU A 192 -14.66 1.73 -1.98
N SER A 193 -15.72 1.06 -1.56
CA SER A 193 -17.00 1.69 -1.26
C SER A 193 -17.19 2.03 0.23
N ALA A 194 -16.42 1.40 1.12
CA ALA A 194 -16.46 1.64 2.55
C ALA A 194 -15.13 1.29 3.23
N ILE A 195 -14.85 1.94 4.36
CA ILE A 195 -13.78 1.57 5.29
C ILE A 195 -14.38 1.46 6.68
N LYS A 196 -14.15 0.34 7.36
CA LYS A 196 -14.53 0.15 8.75
C LYS A 196 -13.31 0.34 9.64
N ILE A 197 -13.38 1.23 10.59
CA ILE A 197 -12.33 1.56 11.55
C ILE A 197 -12.61 0.87 12.89
N ALA A 198 -11.56 0.38 13.55
CA ALA A 198 -11.66 -0.20 14.88
C ALA A 198 -12.18 0.83 15.89
N PRO A 199 -13.02 0.42 16.85
CA PRO A 199 -13.34 1.25 18.01
C PRO A 199 -12.05 1.67 18.73
N ASN A 200 -11.96 2.94 19.13
CA ASN A 200 -10.78 3.51 19.78
C ASN A 200 -9.49 3.40 18.95
N SER A 201 -9.59 3.47 17.65
CA SER A 201 -8.45 3.52 16.74
C SER A 201 -7.47 4.63 17.11
N SER A 202 -6.18 4.39 16.84
CA SER A 202 -5.09 5.37 17.02
C SER A 202 -4.82 6.19 15.76
N LEU A 203 -5.73 6.17 14.78
CA LEU A 203 -5.53 6.76 13.45
C LEU A 203 -5.30 8.27 13.54
N GLY A 204 -4.23 8.75 12.90
CA GLY A 204 -3.83 10.15 12.83
C GLY A 204 -3.47 10.60 11.41
N LYS A 205 -3.32 9.65 10.46
CA LYS A 205 -3.16 9.95 9.04
C LYS A 205 -4.05 9.04 8.22
N LEU A 206 -4.79 9.62 7.25
CA LEU A 206 -5.72 8.90 6.40
C LEU A 206 -5.73 9.50 5.00
N GLU A 207 -5.32 8.72 4.00
CA GLU A 207 -5.32 9.07 2.58
C GLU A 207 -6.25 8.11 1.85
N ILE A 208 -7.40 8.61 1.38
CA ILE A 208 -8.48 7.80 0.79
C ILE A 208 -9.00 8.32 -0.55
N GLU A 209 -8.38 9.35 -1.09
CA GLU A 209 -8.77 9.94 -2.37
C GLU A 209 -8.78 8.92 -3.50
N ARG A 210 -9.47 9.19 -4.59
CA ARG A 210 -9.70 8.27 -5.71
C ARG A 210 -10.25 6.91 -5.27
N ASN A 211 -11.30 6.92 -4.48
CA ASN A 211 -12.11 5.75 -4.13
C ASN A 211 -13.58 5.99 -4.48
N ASN A 212 -14.47 5.15 -3.96
CA ASN A 212 -15.91 5.25 -4.21
C ASN A 212 -16.70 5.33 -2.88
N ILE A 213 -16.11 6.00 -1.87
CA ILE A 213 -16.68 6.14 -0.53
C ILE A 213 -17.60 7.36 -0.51
N ASN A 214 -18.91 7.14 -0.44
CA ASN A 214 -19.90 8.20 -0.53
C ASN A 214 -21.12 7.95 0.36
N GLY A 215 -21.99 8.96 0.49
CA GLY A 215 -23.24 8.87 1.24
C GLY A 215 -23.07 8.35 2.66
N GLU A 216 -23.86 7.35 3.02
CA GLU A 216 -23.86 6.77 4.37
C GLU A 216 -22.52 6.11 4.75
N ASN A 217 -21.76 5.60 3.77
CA ASN A 217 -20.47 4.98 4.02
C ASN A 217 -19.41 6.03 4.41
N MET A 218 -19.40 7.19 3.75
CA MET A 218 -18.52 8.30 4.16
C MET A 218 -18.91 8.82 5.54
N THR A 219 -20.20 9.02 5.78
CA THR A 219 -20.70 9.46 7.09
C THR A 219 -20.37 8.46 8.20
N ALA A 220 -20.47 7.15 7.93
CA ALA A 220 -20.08 6.10 8.88
C ALA A 220 -18.58 6.14 9.19
N LEU A 221 -17.73 6.27 8.17
CA LEU A 221 -16.27 6.42 8.34
C LEU A 221 -15.94 7.64 9.19
N VAL A 222 -16.46 8.82 8.83
CA VAL A 222 -16.22 10.08 9.55
C VAL A 222 -16.65 9.99 11.02
N ASN A 223 -17.79 9.36 11.30
CA ASN A 223 -18.26 9.14 12.67
C ASN A 223 -17.40 8.14 13.46
N ALA A 224 -16.80 7.15 12.79
CA ALA A 224 -15.93 6.15 13.42
C ALA A 224 -14.52 6.69 13.75
N LEU A 225 -14.04 7.71 13.03
CA LEU A 225 -12.71 8.28 13.27
C LEU A 225 -12.56 8.77 14.71
N PRO A 226 -11.37 8.58 15.35
CA PRO A 226 -11.09 9.10 16.68
C PRO A 226 -11.00 10.63 16.68
N LYS A 227 -10.89 11.24 17.85
CA LYS A 227 -10.38 12.62 17.93
C LYS A 227 -8.96 12.63 17.40
N PHE A 228 -8.67 13.63 16.58
CA PHE A 228 -7.34 13.79 15.99
C PHE A 228 -6.27 13.87 17.07
N GLN A 229 -5.18 13.14 16.88
CA GLN A 229 -4.01 13.13 17.73
C GLN A 229 -2.77 13.28 16.86
N VAL A 230 -1.87 14.17 17.27
CA VAL A 230 -0.57 14.32 16.63
C VAL A 230 0.24 13.06 16.90
N LEU A 231 0.68 12.38 15.84
CA LEU A 231 1.52 11.19 15.96
C LEU A 231 2.94 11.61 16.33
N PRO A 232 3.58 10.95 17.30
CA PRO A 232 5.00 11.15 17.57
C PRO A 232 5.85 10.57 16.45
N ASP A 233 7.05 11.11 16.25
CA ASP A 233 8.09 10.61 15.37
C ASP A 233 7.63 10.36 13.92
N TYR A 234 7.22 11.44 13.27
CA TYR A 234 6.81 11.39 11.88
C TYR A 234 7.97 11.75 10.95
N ASP A 235 8.49 10.76 10.23
CA ASP A 235 9.31 10.98 9.04
C ASP A 235 8.40 11.12 7.82
N ASP A 236 8.41 12.32 7.22
CA ASP A 236 7.67 12.59 6.00
C ASP A 236 8.40 11.99 4.79
N TRP A 237 8.05 10.76 4.45
CA TRP A 237 8.64 10.06 3.30
C TRP A 237 8.25 10.68 1.95
N TYR A 238 7.22 11.55 1.92
CA TYR A 238 6.66 12.06 0.66
C TYR A 238 6.40 13.57 0.62
N GLY A 239 6.91 14.38 1.57
CA GLY A 239 6.74 15.83 1.57
C GLY A 239 5.30 16.34 1.76
N MET A 240 4.36 15.44 2.12
CA MET A 240 2.99 15.82 2.43
C MET A 240 2.84 16.21 3.89
N ASP A 241 1.83 17.04 4.21
CA ASP A 241 1.49 17.40 5.60
C ASP A 241 1.34 16.10 6.43
N PRO A 242 2.21 15.90 7.43
CA PRO A 242 2.40 14.59 8.06
C PRO A 242 1.15 13.99 8.70
N GLN A 243 0.19 14.82 9.05
CA GLN A 243 -0.93 14.40 9.89
C GLN A 243 -2.21 15.09 9.44
N CYS A 244 -3.00 14.37 8.67
CA CYS A 244 -4.24 14.90 8.13
C CYS A 244 -5.14 13.76 7.63
N ILE A 245 -6.34 14.11 7.22
CA ILE A 245 -7.16 13.30 6.35
C ILE A 245 -7.16 13.92 4.95
N VAL A 246 -6.69 13.17 3.95
CA VAL A 246 -6.85 13.51 2.53
C VAL A 246 -8.01 12.70 2.00
N VAL A 247 -9.10 13.38 1.67
CA VAL A 247 -10.36 12.72 1.32
C VAL A 247 -10.62 12.72 -0.16
N LEU A 248 -10.20 13.79 -0.85
CA LEU A 248 -10.63 14.09 -2.21
C LEU A 248 -9.45 14.53 -3.06
N GLU A 249 -9.50 14.14 -4.33
CA GLU A 249 -8.74 14.79 -5.38
C GLU A 249 -9.67 15.72 -6.16
N TYR A 250 -9.41 17.02 -6.12
CA TYR A 250 -10.26 17.97 -6.83
C TYR A 250 -9.84 18.07 -8.31
N ASP A 251 -10.82 18.36 -9.17
CA ASP A 251 -10.68 18.42 -10.63
C ASP A 251 -10.28 17.09 -11.30
N SER A 252 -10.35 15.92 -10.60
CA SER A 252 -10.09 14.62 -11.16
C SER A 252 -11.37 13.92 -11.64
N ASP A 253 -11.31 13.30 -12.82
CA ASP A 253 -12.39 12.44 -13.30
C ASP A 253 -12.42 11.06 -12.61
N LEU A 254 -11.37 10.74 -11.86
CA LEU A 254 -11.21 9.48 -11.14
C LEU A 254 -11.72 9.54 -9.70
N GLU A 255 -12.01 10.75 -9.17
CA GLU A 255 -12.51 10.90 -7.80
C GLU A 255 -14.00 10.61 -7.73
N ASN A 256 -14.38 9.62 -6.92
CA ASN A 256 -15.77 9.25 -6.68
C ASN A 256 -16.14 9.31 -5.19
N ASN A 257 -15.22 9.69 -4.29
CA ASN A 257 -15.58 9.99 -2.92
C ASN A 257 -16.47 11.22 -2.84
N SER A 258 -17.33 11.29 -1.84
CA SER A 258 -18.09 12.50 -1.55
C SER A 258 -18.12 12.79 -0.06
N LEU A 259 -17.85 14.05 0.27
CA LEU A 259 -17.86 14.56 1.65
C LEU A 259 -18.95 15.63 1.76
N THR A 260 -19.93 15.44 2.65
CA THR A 260 -20.96 16.42 2.89
C THR A 260 -20.49 17.54 3.85
N ALA A 261 -21.18 18.68 3.84
CA ALA A 261 -20.93 19.76 4.81
C ALA A 261 -21.08 19.28 6.27
N SER A 262 -22.00 18.34 6.51
CA SER A 262 -22.18 17.71 7.83
C SER A 262 -20.98 16.85 8.22
N ASP A 263 -20.46 16.04 7.29
CA ASP A 263 -19.28 15.20 7.52
C ASP A 263 -18.05 16.07 7.81
N LEU A 264 -17.86 17.15 7.03
CA LEU A 264 -16.79 18.11 7.27
C LEU A 264 -16.91 18.79 8.65
N ALA A 265 -18.11 19.12 9.09
CA ALA A 265 -18.33 19.69 10.42
C ALA A 265 -17.97 18.71 11.52
N VAL A 266 -18.28 17.42 11.35
CA VAL A 266 -17.88 16.35 12.28
C VAL A 266 -16.35 16.20 12.33
N LEU A 267 -15.67 16.15 11.19
CA LEU A 267 -14.21 16.06 11.12
C LEU A 267 -13.55 17.24 11.83
N LYS A 268 -14.00 18.47 11.56
CA LYS A 268 -13.51 19.68 12.24
C LYS A 268 -13.76 19.64 13.75
N SER A 269 -14.93 19.15 14.18
CA SER A 269 -15.24 19.02 15.63
C SER A 269 -14.35 18.00 16.33
N LYS A 270 -13.82 17.03 15.61
CA LYS A 270 -12.84 16.04 16.08
C LYS A 270 -11.40 16.53 15.95
N GLY A 271 -11.16 17.70 15.38
CA GLY A 271 -9.86 18.34 15.21
C GLY A 271 -9.07 17.85 14.00
N TRP A 272 -9.65 17.10 13.06
CA TRP A 272 -8.96 16.61 11.87
C TRP A 272 -8.65 17.76 10.90
N PRO A 273 -7.39 17.97 10.50
CA PRO A 273 -7.04 18.76 9.34
C PRO A 273 -7.52 18.05 8.08
N VAL A 274 -8.45 18.63 7.34
CA VAL A 274 -9.04 18.04 6.13
C VAL A 274 -8.39 18.64 4.92
N LYS A 275 -7.82 17.81 4.06
CA LYS A 275 -7.07 18.19 2.88
C LYS A 275 -7.70 17.62 1.61
N ALA A 276 -7.45 18.30 0.49
CA ALA A 276 -7.68 17.78 -0.85
C ALA A 276 -6.41 18.00 -1.68
N VAL A 277 -6.15 17.09 -2.60
CA VAL A 277 -5.02 17.18 -3.54
C VAL A 277 -5.53 17.53 -4.94
N ASP A 278 -4.69 18.13 -5.77
CA ASP A 278 -5.03 18.41 -7.17
C ASP A 278 -4.49 17.38 -8.16
N ASN A 279 -3.48 16.64 -7.78
CA ASN A 279 -2.95 15.52 -8.55
C ASN A 279 -2.23 14.52 -7.62
N VAL A 280 -2.82 13.35 -7.44
CA VAL A 280 -2.24 12.28 -6.60
C VAL A 280 -0.94 11.72 -7.21
N ASP A 281 -0.84 11.70 -8.55
CA ASP A 281 0.29 11.05 -9.24
C ASP A 281 1.57 11.89 -9.19
N ASP A 282 1.45 13.22 -9.07
CA ASP A 282 2.59 14.16 -9.14
C ASP A 282 2.85 14.89 -7.80
N PHE A 283 2.30 14.39 -6.69
CA PHE A 283 2.36 15.09 -5.39
C PHE A 283 1.93 16.54 -5.49
N GLY A 284 0.77 16.75 -6.16
CA GLY A 284 0.24 18.07 -6.45
C GLY A 284 -0.03 18.90 -5.20
N ASP A 285 -0.43 20.17 -5.42
CA ASP A 285 -0.73 21.10 -4.33
C ASP A 285 -1.79 20.53 -3.38
N ILE A 286 -1.46 20.47 -2.10
CA ILE A 286 -2.37 20.08 -1.02
C ILE A 286 -3.06 21.35 -0.51
N LYS A 287 -4.39 21.35 -0.49
CA LYS A 287 -5.20 22.49 -0.04
C LYS A 287 -6.08 22.11 1.13
N ASP A 288 -6.24 23.07 2.06
CA ASP A 288 -7.22 22.92 3.13
C ASP A 288 -8.64 22.89 2.54
N VAL A 289 -9.43 21.93 2.98
CA VAL A 289 -10.87 21.91 2.70
C VAL A 289 -11.54 22.84 3.69
N ASP A 290 -11.84 24.07 3.25
CA ASP A 290 -12.66 25.01 3.98
C ASP A 290 -14.16 24.80 3.67
N GLY A 291 -15.05 25.51 4.34
CA GLY A 291 -16.48 25.37 4.14
C GLY A 291 -16.99 25.76 2.73
N THR A 292 -16.14 26.29 1.86
CA THR A 292 -16.51 26.71 0.49
C THR A 292 -16.29 25.59 -0.53
N MET A 293 -15.51 24.55 -0.16
CA MET A 293 -15.28 23.34 -0.96
C MET A 293 -16.29 22.23 -0.67
N THR A 294 -17.42 22.53 -0.02
CA THR A 294 -18.43 21.56 0.42
C THR A 294 -19.27 20.95 -0.70
N SER A 295 -19.10 21.44 -1.91
CA SER A 295 -19.55 20.74 -3.09
C SER A 295 -18.38 20.69 -4.06
N ILE A 296 -17.53 19.71 -3.93
CA ILE A 296 -17.19 19.04 -5.17
C ILE A 296 -18.50 18.36 -5.57
N ASP A 297 -19.42 19.17 -6.05
CA ASP A 297 -20.53 18.77 -6.86
C ASP A 297 -20.00 18.28 -8.22
N LYS A 298 -19.11 17.31 -8.23
CA LYS A 298 -19.22 16.19 -9.16
C LYS A 298 -20.36 15.31 -8.65
N VAL A 299 -21.47 15.98 -8.42
CA VAL A 299 -22.75 15.35 -8.44
C VAL A 299 -22.78 14.50 -9.70
N ASN A 300 -22.91 13.19 -9.49
CA ASN A 300 -23.71 12.32 -10.32
C ASN A 300 -24.27 13.08 -11.52
N GLY A 301 -23.93 12.68 -12.75
CA GLY A 301 -24.30 13.34 -14.00
C GLY A 301 -25.79 13.56 -14.22
N ALA A 302 -26.43 14.33 -13.38
CA ALA A 302 -27.83 14.67 -13.43
C ALA A 302 -28.17 15.98 -12.72
N GLN A 303 -27.25 16.96 -12.60
CA GLN A 303 -27.73 18.33 -12.43
C GLN A 303 -26.76 19.32 -13.09
N ALA A 304 -27.25 19.79 -14.20
CA ALA A 304 -26.95 21.06 -14.83
C ALA A 304 -25.55 21.61 -14.56
N ALA A 305 -24.61 21.27 -15.45
CA ALA A 305 -23.54 22.20 -15.74
C ALA A 305 -24.16 23.58 -15.73
N THR A 306 -23.87 24.40 -14.73
CA THR A 306 -24.09 25.81 -14.85
C THR A 306 -23.42 26.19 -16.15
N GLU A 307 -24.17 26.76 -17.09
CA GLU A 307 -23.61 27.17 -18.37
C GLU A 307 -22.34 27.99 -18.10
N PRO A 308 -21.27 27.75 -18.89
CA PRO A 308 -20.05 28.53 -18.67
C PRO A 308 -20.40 30.02 -18.69
N THR A 309 -19.89 30.77 -17.72
CA THR A 309 -20.09 32.22 -17.64
C THR A 309 -19.58 32.95 -18.87
N ALA A 310 -18.61 32.36 -19.57
CA ALA A 310 -18.16 32.81 -20.88
C ALA A 310 -17.39 31.72 -21.63
N VAL A 311 -17.48 31.71 -22.94
CA VAL A 311 -16.68 30.87 -23.84
C VAL A 311 -15.91 31.79 -24.77
N TYR A 312 -14.61 31.47 -24.96
CA TYR A 312 -13.72 32.24 -25.83
C TYR A 312 -13.10 31.31 -26.88
N ASP A 313 -12.86 31.79 -28.08
CA ASP A 313 -12.00 31.12 -29.03
C ASP A 313 -10.51 31.24 -28.63
N ILE A 314 -9.62 30.57 -29.36
CA ILE A 314 -8.18 30.59 -29.06
C ILE A 314 -7.53 31.96 -29.23
N THR A 315 -8.23 32.94 -29.84
CA THR A 315 -7.76 34.32 -29.98
C THR A 315 -8.22 35.20 -28.81
N GLY A 316 -9.00 34.64 -27.86
CA GLY A 316 -9.56 35.36 -26.73
C GLY A 316 -10.88 36.10 -27.05
N ARG A 317 -11.48 35.87 -28.22
CA ARG A 317 -12.76 36.44 -28.60
C ARG A 317 -13.91 35.67 -27.96
N ALA A 318 -14.83 36.36 -27.30
CA ALA A 318 -16.02 35.73 -26.75
C ALA A 318 -16.92 35.16 -27.85
N VAL A 319 -17.36 33.92 -27.65
CA VAL A 319 -18.27 33.21 -28.55
C VAL A 319 -19.47 32.69 -27.76
N SER A 320 -20.62 32.62 -28.42
CA SER A 320 -21.79 31.99 -27.80
C SER A 320 -21.56 30.51 -27.68
N ALA A 321 -21.86 29.90 -26.52
CA ALA A 321 -21.73 28.47 -26.29
C ALA A 321 -22.56 27.64 -27.30
N SER A 322 -23.68 28.21 -27.78
CA SER A 322 -24.54 27.58 -28.80
C SER A 322 -23.99 27.70 -30.23
N SER A 323 -23.02 28.59 -30.48
CA SER A 323 -22.40 28.78 -31.80
C SER A 323 -21.01 28.17 -31.92
N ALA A 324 -20.45 27.62 -30.85
CA ALA A 324 -19.16 26.98 -30.84
C ALA A 324 -19.25 25.64 -31.61
N ARG A 325 -18.57 25.52 -32.78
CA ARG A 325 -18.52 24.31 -33.59
C ARG A 325 -17.08 23.84 -33.69
N GLY A 326 -16.86 22.56 -33.66
CA GLY A 326 -15.59 21.87 -33.77
C GLY A 326 -14.32 22.74 -33.64
N GLY A 327 -13.53 22.58 -32.61
CA GLY A 327 -12.34 23.39 -32.37
C GLY A 327 -11.96 23.48 -30.88
N ILE A 328 -10.87 24.21 -30.62
CA ILE A 328 -10.38 24.44 -29.26
C ILE A 328 -11.00 25.75 -28.76
N TYR A 329 -11.62 25.69 -27.59
CA TYR A 329 -12.25 26.82 -26.91
C TYR A 329 -11.73 26.92 -25.48
N ILE A 330 -11.82 28.13 -24.94
CA ILE A 330 -11.53 28.41 -23.52
C ILE A 330 -12.87 28.66 -22.84
N ARG A 331 -13.24 27.84 -21.89
CA ARG A 331 -14.43 28.02 -21.06
C ARG A 331 -14.04 28.64 -19.73
N LYS A 332 -14.80 29.63 -19.31
CA LYS A 332 -14.65 30.31 -18.04
C LYS A 332 -15.87 30.02 -17.16
N TYR A 333 -15.58 29.54 -15.94
CA TYR A 333 -16.57 29.29 -14.90
C TYR A 333 -16.18 30.09 -13.65
N GLY A 334 -16.82 31.25 -13.45
CA GLY A 334 -16.39 32.19 -12.40
C GLY A 334 -14.94 32.63 -12.62
N ASN A 335 -14.04 32.30 -11.68
CA ASN A 335 -12.61 32.60 -11.77
C ASN A 335 -11.78 31.49 -12.43
N LYS A 336 -12.38 30.33 -12.73
CA LYS A 336 -11.70 29.20 -13.38
C LYS A 336 -11.76 29.29 -14.89
N VAL A 337 -10.70 28.87 -15.54
CA VAL A 337 -10.56 28.83 -16.99
C VAL A 337 -10.09 27.45 -17.41
N SER A 338 -10.81 26.81 -18.33
CA SER A 338 -10.44 25.48 -18.87
C SER A 338 -10.39 25.51 -20.40
N LYS A 339 -9.44 24.75 -20.98
CA LYS A 339 -9.34 24.50 -22.42
C LYS A 339 -10.19 23.30 -22.79
N VAL A 340 -11.08 23.43 -23.77
CA VAL A 340 -12.01 22.40 -24.21
C VAL A 340 -11.88 22.19 -25.70
N LEU A 341 -11.81 20.94 -26.14
CA LEU A 341 -11.95 20.55 -27.54
C LEU A 341 -13.41 20.16 -27.79
N LEU A 342 -14.12 20.96 -28.57
CA LEU A 342 -15.44 20.58 -29.05
C LEU A 342 -15.29 19.82 -30.38
N ARG A 343 -15.86 18.65 -30.46
CA ARG A 343 -15.91 17.80 -31.67
C ARG A 343 -17.17 18.04 -32.47
#